data_a9e0f4e0d4633ff526a67bcc98ce3d93
#
_entry.id   a9e0f4e0d4633ff526a67bcc98ce3d93
#
_cell.length_a   1.000
_cell.length_b   1.000
_cell.length_c   1.000
_cell.angle_alpha   90.00
_cell.angle_beta   90.00
_cell.angle_gamma   90.00
#
_symmetry.space_group_name_H-M   'P 1'
#
loop_
_entity.id
_entity.type
_entity.pdbx_description
1 polymer ?
#
loop_
_entity_poly.entity_id
_entity_poly.type
_entity_poly.pdbx_seq_one_letter_code
_entity_poly.pdbx_strand_id
1 'polypeptide(L)'
;MPLNDLLQNRRSTRRFRPDAPIDRAELNALISQANRASSSNNAQPWRIMVLTDPALRQRLLPEAYGQEQIITASAVLVLLGDRAAYREPNLRRIHQQEFADDCFDANVRDFLIQAAVQFYQPFDETDTQRGLALDCGLWAMAFMLAAEAAGW
;
A
#
# COMPACT_ATOMS: atom_id res chain seq x y z
N MET A 1 -11.88 13.42 11.92
CA MET A 1 -12.93 12.42 12.21
C MET A 1 -12.35 11.37 13.16
N PRO A 2 -13.04 10.98 14.25
CA PRO A 2 -12.61 9.89 15.12
C PRO A 2 -12.54 8.55 14.36
N LEU A 3 -11.62 7.65 14.75
CA LEU A 3 -11.45 6.35 14.09
C LEU A 3 -12.75 5.53 14.04
N ASN A 4 -13.52 5.55 15.11
CA ASN A 4 -14.80 4.83 15.17
C ASN A 4 -15.77 5.29 14.06
N ASP A 5 -15.84 6.59 13.82
CA ASP A 5 -16.71 7.16 12.78
C ASP A 5 -16.22 6.76 11.37
N LEU A 6 -14.89 6.75 11.16
CA LEU A 6 -14.29 6.28 9.90
C LEU A 6 -14.66 4.83 9.60
N LEU A 7 -14.54 3.95 10.61
CA LEU A 7 -14.87 2.53 10.47
C LEU A 7 -16.36 2.31 10.21
N GLN A 8 -17.24 3.13 10.82
CA GLN A 8 -18.68 3.04 10.62
C GLN A 8 -19.14 3.62 9.29
N ASN A 9 -18.51 4.70 8.82
CA ASN A 9 -18.97 5.45 7.65
C ASN A 9 -18.36 4.94 6.34
N ARG A 10 -17.13 4.42 6.36
CA ARG A 10 -16.48 3.91 5.14
C ARG A 10 -17.38 2.92 4.39
N ARG A 11 -17.53 3.14 3.09
CA ARG A 11 -18.32 2.27 2.19
C ARG A 11 -17.47 1.84 0.98
N SER A 12 -17.89 0.78 0.32
CA SER A 12 -17.40 0.39 -1.00
C SER A 12 -18.11 1.22 -2.06
N THR A 13 -17.64 2.44 -2.27
CA THR A 13 -18.22 3.40 -3.22
C THR A 13 -18.14 2.85 -4.64
N ARG A 14 -19.27 2.89 -5.36
CA ARG A 14 -19.41 2.37 -6.74
C ARG A 14 -19.59 3.48 -7.77
N ARG A 15 -19.89 4.69 -7.33
CA ARG A 15 -20.09 5.85 -8.19
C ARG A 15 -19.34 7.03 -7.60
N PHE A 16 -18.48 7.62 -8.38
CA PHE A 16 -17.72 8.81 -8.02
C PHE A 16 -18.25 10.01 -8.81
N ARG A 17 -18.01 11.21 -8.28
CA ARG A 17 -18.32 12.45 -8.99
C ARG A 17 -17.23 12.69 -10.04
N PRO A 18 -17.59 12.70 -11.34
CA PRO A 18 -16.58 12.81 -12.39
C PRO A 18 -15.90 14.18 -12.47
N ASP A 19 -16.52 15.19 -11.84
CA ASP A 19 -16.09 16.60 -11.81
C ASP A 19 -15.31 16.97 -10.53
N ALA A 20 -14.90 16.00 -9.74
CA ALA A 20 -14.13 16.19 -8.52
C ALA A 20 -12.67 15.66 -8.69
N PRO A 21 -11.79 16.41 -9.40
CA PRO A 21 -10.41 16.00 -9.60
C PRO A 21 -9.66 16.03 -8.26
N ILE A 22 -8.84 15.01 -8.01
CA ILE A 22 -7.93 15.01 -6.86
C ILE A 22 -6.63 15.72 -7.26
N ASP A 23 -6.16 16.63 -6.40
CA ASP A 23 -4.83 17.21 -6.57
C ASP A 23 -3.73 16.16 -6.31
N ARG A 24 -2.63 16.27 -7.08
CA ARG A 24 -1.51 15.33 -6.96
C ARG A 24 -0.85 15.38 -5.57
N ALA A 25 -0.74 16.55 -4.97
CA ALA A 25 -0.18 16.70 -3.63
C ALA A 25 -1.07 16.01 -2.58
N GLU A 26 -2.37 16.18 -2.69
CA GLU A 26 -3.34 15.52 -1.82
C GLU A 26 -3.31 14.00 -1.97
N LEU A 27 -3.30 13.48 -3.20
CA LEU A 27 -3.18 12.05 -3.45
C LEU A 27 -1.88 11.47 -2.89
N ASN A 28 -0.76 12.17 -3.06
CA ASN A 28 0.53 11.78 -2.49
C ASN A 28 0.50 11.78 -0.95
N ALA A 29 -0.19 12.74 -0.32
CA ALA A 29 -0.37 12.76 1.13
C ALA A 29 -1.17 11.54 1.62
N LEU A 30 -2.24 11.15 0.93
CA LEU A 30 -3.01 9.93 1.24
C LEU A 30 -2.15 8.66 1.11
N ILE A 31 -1.37 8.56 0.04
CA ILE A 31 -0.43 7.44 -0.17
C ILE A 31 0.62 7.41 0.95
N SER A 32 1.16 8.57 1.33
CA SER A 32 2.14 8.67 2.42
C SER A 32 1.56 8.22 3.77
N GLN A 33 0.31 8.57 4.05
CA GLN A 33 -0.40 8.09 5.25
C GLN A 33 -0.57 6.56 5.21
N ALA A 34 -0.99 6.00 4.06
CA ALA A 34 -1.14 4.57 3.89
C ALA A 34 0.19 3.80 4.01
N ASN A 35 1.31 4.41 3.64
CA ASN A 35 2.65 3.82 3.79
C ASN A 35 3.07 3.60 5.25
N ARG A 36 2.31 4.11 6.21
CA ARG A 36 2.50 3.79 7.63
C ARG A 36 1.82 2.49 8.07
N ALA A 37 1.19 1.78 7.15
CA ALA A 37 0.64 0.46 7.41
C ALA A 37 1.73 -0.50 7.89
N SER A 38 1.37 -1.42 8.77
CA SER A 38 2.26 -2.50 9.19
C SER A 38 2.50 -3.48 8.05
N SER A 39 3.69 -4.07 8.02
CA SER A 39 4.00 -5.22 7.17
C SER A 39 4.94 -6.17 7.89
N SER A 40 4.97 -7.43 7.46
CA SER A 40 5.86 -8.43 8.03
C SER A 40 7.32 -7.96 7.95
N ASN A 41 8.05 -7.95 9.07
CA ASN A 41 9.42 -7.43 9.21
C ASN A 41 9.63 -6.05 8.57
N ASN A 42 8.62 -5.20 8.60
CA ASN A 42 8.60 -3.87 7.95
C ASN A 42 9.05 -3.90 6.47
N ALA A 43 8.80 -5.00 5.77
CA ALA A 43 9.29 -5.22 4.39
C ALA A 43 8.70 -4.26 3.36
N GLN A 44 7.53 -3.66 3.65
CA GLN A 44 6.87 -2.65 2.80
C GLN A 44 6.79 -3.08 1.33
N PRO A 45 6.12 -4.23 1.04
CA PRO A 45 6.18 -4.85 -0.29
C PRO A 45 5.28 -4.17 -1.33
N TRP A 46 4.51 -3.18 -0.96
CA TRP A 46 3.59 -2.50 -1.86
C TRP A 46 4.29 -1.60 -2.86
N ARG A 47 3.79 -1.60 -4.09
CA ARG A 47 4.13 -0.65 -5.15
C ARG A 47 2.84 -0.11 -5.72
N ILE A 48 2.75 1.20 -5.88
CA ILE A 48 1.52 1.88 -6.27
C ILE A 48 1.72 2.51 -7.64
N MET A 49 0.91 2.08 -8.59
CA MET A 49 0.79 2.75 -9.88
C MET A 49 -0.47 3.61 -9.88
N VAL A 50 -0.32 4.90 -10.14
CA VAL A 50 -1.43 5.86 -10.19
C VAL A 50 -1.81 6.12 -11.64
N LEU A 51 -3.06 5.86 -11.99
CA LEU A 51 -3.63 6.09 -13.31
C LEU A 51 -4.60 7.28 -13.26
N THR A 52 -4.20 8.41 -13.79
CA THR A 52 -5.03 9.62 -13.93
C THR A 52 -5.48 9.84 -15.38
N ASP A 53 -4.74 9.32 -16.36
CA ASP A 53 -5.07 9.44 -17.78
C ASP A 53 -6.39 8.72 -18.10
N PRO A 54 -7.41 9.43 -18.63
CA PRO A 54 -8.69 8.84 -18.99
C PRO A 54 -8.58 7.72 -20.04
N ALA A 55 -7.67 7.84 -21.01
CA ALA A 55 -7.49 6.83 -22.05
C ALA A 55 -6.93 5.51 -21.49
N LEU A 56 -6.00 5.59 -20.54
CA LEU A 56 -5.50 4.40 -19.83
C LEU A 56 -6.57 3.76 -18.96
N ARG A 57 -7.40 4.56 -18.26
CA ARG A 57 -8.50 4.04 -17.46
C ARG A 57 -9.57 3.37 -18.32
N GLN A 58 -9.87 3.94 -19.49
CA GLN A 58 -10.79 3.33 -20.46
C GLN A 58 -10.28 1.97 -20.95
N ARG A 59 -8.96 1.84 -21.18
CA ARG A 59 -8.33 0.57 -21.55
C ARG A 59 -8.35 -0.46 -20.42
N LEU A 60 -8.30 -0.02 -19.17
CA LEU A 60 -8.38 -0.90 -17.98
C LEU A 60 -9.80 -1.41 -17.73
N LEU A 61 -10.82 -0.72 -18.21
CA LEU A 61 -12.22 -1.01 -17.90
C LEU A 61 -12.64 -2.48 -18.17
N PRO A 62 -12.31 -3.08 -19.33
CA PRO A 62 -12.65 -4.48 -19.59
C PRO A 62 -11.99 -5.45 -18.59
N GLU A 63 -10.72 -5.22 -18.26
CA GLU A 63 -9.95 -6.03 -17.32
C GLU A 63 -10.46 -5.88 -15.87
N ALA A 64 -11.16 -4.78 -15.59
CA ALA A 64 -11.82 -4.51 -14.31
C ALA A 64 -13.32 -4.88 -14.34
N TYR A 65 -13.70 -5.87 -15.13
CA TYR A 65 -15.08 -6.37 -15.24
C TYR A 65 -16.12 -5.31 -15.61
N GLY A 66 -15.74 -4.29 -16.36
CA GLY A 66 -16.64 -3.19 -16.75
C GLY A 66 -17.09 -2.30 -15.58
N GLN A 67 -16.37 -2.28 -14.47
CA GLN A 67 -16.75 -1.51 -13.29
C GLN A 67 -16.58 0.01 -13.57
N GLU A 68 -17.70 0.74 -13.62
CA GLU A 68 -17.74 2.16 -13.99
C GLU A 68 -16.90 3.07 -13.08
N GLN A 69 -16.66 2.69 -11.83
CA GLN A 69 -15.77 3.44 -10.94
C GLN A 69 -14.36 3.61 -11.50
N ILE A 70 -13.90 2.74 -12.40
CA ILE A 70 -12.61 2.87 -13.07
C ILE A 70 -12.53 4.14 -13.91
N ILE A 71 -13.62 4.52 -14.55
CA ILE A 71 -13.68 5.70 -15.43
C ILE A 71 -14.25 6.94 -14.73
N THR A 72 -15.04 6.76 -13.67
CA THR A 72 -15.67 7.88 -12.95
C THR A 72 -14.82 8.42 -11.80
N ALA A 73 -13.92 7.62 -11.22
CA ALA A 73 -13.01 8.07 -10.16
C ALA A 73 -12.01 9.11 -10.68
N SER A 74 -11.52 9.98 -9.80
CA SER A 74 -10.50 11.00 -10.10
C SER A 74 -9.14 10.37 -10.43
N ALA A 75 -8.82 9.26 -9.79
CA ALA A 75 -7.64 8.44 -10.04
C ALA A 75 -7.94 6.97 -9.75
N VAL A 76 -7.19 6.07 -10.38
CA VAL A 76 -7.18 4.64 -10.07
C VAL A 76 -5.81 4.27 -9.55
N LEU A 77 -5.75 3.61 -8.40
CA LEU A 77 -4.53 3.08 -7.84
C LEU A 77 -4.46 1.59 -8.10
N VAL A 78 -3.43 1.16 -8.82
CA VAL A 78 -3.10 -0.27 -8.98
C VAL A 78 -2.08 -0.63 -7.92
N LEU A 79 -2.50 -1.45 -6.97
CA LEU A 79 -1.66 -1.93 -5.88
C LEU A 79 -0.98 -3.23 -6.30
N LEU A 80 0.35 -3.24 -6.29
CA LEU A 80 1.18 -4.37 -6.67
C LEU A 80 2.00 -4.84 -5.47
N GLY A 81 2.11 -6.16 -5.30
CA GLY A 81 3.01 -6.78 -4.33
C GLY A 81 4.38 -7.07 -4.95
N ASP A 82 5.43 -6.46 -4.40
CA ASP A 82 6.81 -6.70 -4.84
C ASP A 82 7.42 -7.89 -4.10
N ARG A 83 7.61 -8.97 -4.81
CA ARG A 83 8.23 -10.21 -4.28
C ARG A 83 9.66 -10.01 -3.80
N ALA A 84 10.39 -9.05 -4.39
CA ALA A 84 11.75 -8.73 -3.99
C ALA A 84 11.81 -8.05 -2.62
N ALA A 85 10.69 -7.53 -2.12
CA ALA A 85 10.64 -6.91 -0.80
C ALA A 85 10.98 -7.87 0.35
N TYR A 86 10.71 -9.16 0.21
CA TYR A 86 11.05 -10.21 1.18
C TYR A 86 12.46 -10.78 1.00
N ARG A 87 13.31 -10.15 0.20
CA ARG A 87 14.69 -10.58 -0.02
C ARG A 87 15.67 -9.71 0.76
N GLU A 88 16.81 -10.30 1.09
CA GLU A 88 17.84 -9.67 1.92
C GLU A 88 18.19 -8.23 1.51
N PRO A 89 18.35 -7.86 0.22
CA PRO A 89 18.71 -6.49 -0.14
C PRO A 89 17.72 -5.45 0.36
N ASN A 90 16.41 -5.73 0.26
CA ASN A 90 15.38 -4.81 0.75
C ASN A 90 15.30 -4.82 2.28
N LEU A 91 15.33 -5.99 2.91
CA LEU A 91 15.27 -6.12 4.37
C LEU A 91 16.44 -5.39 5.03
N ARG A 92 17.65 -5.58 4.48
CA ARG A 92 18.84 -4.84 4.94
C ARG A 92 18.67 -3.34 4.78
N ARG A 93 18.21 -2.87 3.63
CA ARG A 93 17.96 -1.44 3.38
C ARG A 93 16.99 -0.85 4.38
N ILE A 94 15.87 -1.53 4.65
CA ILE A 94 14.83 -1.05 5.59
C ILE A 94 15.41 -0.92 7.00
N HIS A 95 16.02 -1.98 7.54
CA HIS A 95 16.57 -1.92 8.91
C HIS A 95 17.79 -1.00 9.04
N GLN A 96 18.54 -0.76 7.96
CA GLN A 96 19.55 0.27 7.95
C GLN A 96 18.95 1.69 8.00
N GLN A 97 17.81 1.90 7.33
CA GLN A 97 17.10 3.19 7.41
C GLN A 97 16.53 3.41 8.82
N GLU A 98 15.89 2.41 9.42
CA GLU A 98 15.37 2.48 10.80
C GLU A 98 16.49 2.80 11.80
N PHE A 99 17.68 2.22 11.61
CA PHE A 99 18.85 2.54 12.42
C PHE A 99 19.29 4.01 12.21
N ALA A 100 19.31 4.48 10.96
CA ALA A 100 19.66 5.87 10.65
C ALA A 100 18.62 6.89 11.20
N ASP A 101 17.38 6.43 11.40
CA ASP A 101 16.29 7.20 11.99
C ASP A 101 16.22 7.06 13.53
N ASP A 102 17.30 6.58 14.16
CA ASP A 102 17.44 6.38 15.61
C ASP A 102 16.39 5.49 16.27
N CYS A 103 15.79 4.54 15.50
CA CYS A 103 14.77 3.64 16.04
C CYS A 103 15.37 2.60 17.01
N PHE A 104 16.65 2.23 16.86
CA PHE A 104 17.37 1.25 17.67
C PHE A 104 18.89 1.31 17.45
N ASP A 105 19.66 0.59 18.29
CA ASP A 105 21.12 0.51 18.19
C ASP A 105 21.61 -0.47 17.09
N ALA A 106 22.94 -0.46 16.85
CA ALA A 106 23.55 -1.27 15.79
C ALA A 106 23.42 -2.80 16.03
N ASN A 107 23.41 -3.25 17.28
CA ASN A 107 23.28 -4.67 17.59
C ASN A 107 21.87 -5.15 17.27
N VAL A 108 20.85 -4.32 17.59
CA VAL A 108 19.46 -4.60 17.27
C VAL A 108 19.26 -4.60 15.76
N ARG A 109 19.82 -3.63 15.03
CA ARG A 109 19.79 -3.60 13.56
C ARG A 109 20.28 -4.93 12.96
N ASP A 110 21.47 -5.37 13.37
CA ASP A 110 22.09 -6.56 12.80
C ASP A 110 21.30 -7.84 13.14
N PHE A 111 20.76 -7.90 14.36
CA PHE A 111 19.83 -8.97 14.76
C PHE A 111 18.56 -8.99 13.91
N LEU A 112 17.90 -7.83 13.71
CA LEU A 112 16.67 -7.73 12.92
C LEU A 112 16.88 -8.12 11.46
N ILE A 113 18.01 -7.71 10.85
CA ILE A 113 18.36 -8.11 9.48
C ILE A 113 18.48 -9.63 9.39
N GLN A 114 19.24 -10.26 10.30
CA GLN A 114 19.42 -11.70 10.30
C GLN A 114 18.10 -12.45 10.55
N ALA A 115 17.32 -12.01 11.52
CA ALA A 115 16.03 -12.62 11.84
C ALA A 115 15.05 -12.55 10.66
N ALA A 116 14.95 -11.38 10.01
CA ALA A 116 14.09 -11.20 8.85
C ALA A 116 14.53 -12.08 7.66
N VAL A 117 15.81 -12.15 7.37
CA VAL A 117 16.35 -13.00 6.29
C VAL A 117 16.06 -14.48 6.58
N GLN A 118 16.31 -14.95 7.80
CA GLN A 118 16.03 -16.32 8.22
C GLN A 118 14.53 -16.64 8.17
N PHE A 119 13.67 -15.69 8.54
CA PHE A 119 12.21 -15.85 8.51
C PHE A 119 11.70 -16.11 7.08
N TYR A 120 12.21 -15.39 6.09
CA TYR A 120 11.75 -15.55 4.70
C TYR A 120 12.51 -16.63 3.91
N GLN A 121 13.62 -17.16 4.44
CA GLN A 121 14.42 -18.17 3.75
C GLN A 121 13.61 -19.41 3.31
N PRO A 122 12.72 -19.99 4.15
CA PRO A 122 11.93 -21.17 3.78
C PRO A 122 10.70 -20.86 2.91
N PHE A 123 10.38 -19.59 2.66
CA PHE A 123 9.17 -19.21 1.92
C PHE A 123 9.21 -19.74 0.49
N ASP A 124 8.21 -20.53 0.15
CA ASP A 124 7.91 -20.90 -1.22
C ASP A 124 7.08 -19.81 -1.93
N GLU A 125 6.63 -20.10 -3.16
CA GLU A 125 5.76 -19.20 -3.94
C GLU A 125 4.45 -18.90 -3.22
N THR A 126 3.83 -19.91 -2.63
CA THR A 126 2.53 -19.80 -1.94
C THR A 126 2.65 -18.94 -0.70
N ASP A 127 3.69 -19.14 0.10
CA ASP A 127 3.95 -18.35 1.30
C ASP A 127 4.23 -16.89 0.93
N THR A 128 5.02 -16.67 -0.12
CA THR A 128 5.29 -15.32 -0.64
C THR A 128 4.00 -14.62 -1.07
N GLN A 129 3.13 -15.29 -1.84
CA GLN A 129 1.84 -14.73 -2.28
C GLN A 129 0.92 -14.41 -1.11
N ARG A 130 0.84 -15.29 -0.10
CA ARG A 130 0.05 -15.05 1.12
C ARG A 130 0.55 -13.83 1.90
N GLY A 131 1.86 -13.72 2.09
CA GLY A 131 2.48 -12.58 2.74
C GLY A 131 2.18 -11.28 2.00
N LEU A 132 2.37 -11.26 0.68
CA LEU A 132 2.05 -10.10 -0.16
C LEU A 132 0.57 -9.72 -0.08
N ALA A 133 -0.34 -10.69 -0.13
CA ALA A 133 -1.77 -10.42 -0.03
C ALA A 133 -2.14 -9.80 1.31
N LEU A 134 -1.56 -10.29 2.42
CA LEU A 134 -1.78 -9.73 3.75
C LEU A 134 -1.23 -8.30 3.85
N ASP A 135 0.05 -8.09 3.54
CA ASP A 135 0.71 -6.80 3.69
C ASP A 135 0.09 -5.73 2.78
N CYS A 136 -0.20 -6.08 1.52
CA CYS A 136 -0.91 -5.17 0.61
C CYS A 136 -2.35 -4.90 1.05
N GLY A 137 -3.02 -5.88 1.66
CA GLY A 137 -4.36 -5.70 2.24
C GLY A 137 -4.37 -4.70 3.40
N LEU A 138 -3.36 -4.74 4.27
CA LEU A 138 -3.17 -3.77 5.35
C LEU A 138 -2.97 -2.35 4.79
N TRP A 139 -2.12 -2.22 3.77
CA TRP A 139 -1.93 -0.94 3.07
C TRP A 139 -3.22 -0.43 2.43
N ALA A 140 -3.95 -1.29 1.74
CA ALA A 140 -5.20 -0.93 1.07
C ALA A 140 -6.25 -0.43 2.08
N MET A 141 -6.37 -1.09 3.23
CA MET A 141 -7.29 -0.64 4.29
C MET A 141 -6.86 0.71 4.87
N ALA A 142 -5.56 0.91 5.13
CA ALA A 142 -5.04 2.18 5.60
C ALA A 142 -5.31 3.32 4.60
N PHE A 143 -5.13 3.05 3.30
CA PHE A 143 -5.45 4.03 2.25
C PHE A 143 -6.94 4.37 2.21
N MET A 144 -7.83 3.38 2.28
CA MET A 144 -9.28 3.61 2.28
C MET A 144 -9.73 4.45 3.48
N LEU A 145 -9.15 4.23 4.67
CA LEU A 145 -9.45 5.03 5.85
C LEU A 145 -8.90 6.46 5.74
N ALA A 146 -7.70 6.63 5.17
CA ALA A 146 -7.13 7.95 4.92
C ALA A 146 -7.96 8.74 3.90
N ALA A 147 -8.42 8.08 2.83
CA ALA A 147 -9.30 8.69 1.83
C ALA A 147 -10.65 9.11 2.43
N GLU A 148 -11.30 8.24 3.21
CA GLU A 148 -12.54 8.56 3.93
C GLU A 148 -12.35 9.75 4.88
N ALA A 149 -11.24 9.79 5.62
CA ALA A 149 -10.91 10.88 6.53
C ALA A 149 -10.76 12.23 5.81
N ALA A 150 -10.32 12.21 4.56
CA ALA A 150 -10.16 13.38 3.69
C ALA A 150 -11.45 13.73 2.90
N GLY A 151 -12.49 12.91 2.98
CA GLY A 151 -13.77 13.14 2.30
C GLY A 151 -13.86 12.58 0.87
N TRP A 152 -13.02 11.60 0.54
CA TRP A 152 -12.98 10.89 -0.75
C TRP A 152 -13.76 9.58 -0.74
#